data_252196fbc905beb41cd2a385a6455c7d
#
_entry.id   252196fbc905beb41cd2a385a6455c7d
#
_cell.length_a   1.000
_cell.length_b   1.000
_cell.length_c   1.000
_cell.angle_alpha   90.00
_cell.angle_beta   90.00
_cell.angle_gamma   90.00
#
_symmetry.space_group_name_H-M   'P 1'
#
loop_
_entity.id
_entity.type
_entity.pdbx_description
1 polymer ?
#
loop_
_entity_poly.entity_id
_entity_poly.type
_entity_poly.pdbx_seq_one_letter_code
_entity_poly.pdbx_strand_id
1 'polypeptide(L)'
;MAMGIGVGVSSCGSSSADSPTTQMNSNAQPISLGSYSSPKSARPGDWPANSGAGKSVVILGAGIAGMTSAFELQKLGYSVSILEATNRAGGRIRTIRSGDVVNELTSSQTCNFDVNGELYFNPGPARIAHHHEFLIGYCREFNVPLENFTNDNRAALLHSPSAFGGTPQVAKTVFSDIRGNISSLLASAINQNALDQALTTNDKANVLSMLRNYGDLDNNYSYSGSSRAGFSGQENVGSRDRDTQITVKNLSDLVSDTFLQSRWINFSEGYNQQSSMLQPIGGMDKIATAFRGRVASNITYGAVVKEIRKVSNSIRIIYEKNGIQTEHNADYCICTIPTTVLKDIPNDFSEAHKTEISSFVYSNAAKLAFQSRRFWEQDHSIFGGISWTNQDITQIWYPSNALGHNDGIIIGAYIWGNTASTNFSNQSPQQRINSALLQGNNLHSEYQSEVSKGISVAWRNIPFQLGAYGLSTANTLLTPDDNIIFAGEHLSILKGWQEGAILSAYNAINEITKKVHA
;
A
#
# COMPACT_ATOMS: atom_id res chain seq x y z
N MET A 1 -33.59 -8.63 -47.75
CA MET A 1 -33.66 -10.00 -47.23
C MET A 1 -33.49 -9.93 -45.72
N ALA A 2 -34.59 -10.13 -45.02
CA ALA A 2 -34.61 -10.11 -43.55
C ALA A 2 -34.30 -11.50 -43.02
N MET A 3 -33.39 -11.63 -42.04
CA MET A 3 -33.27 -12.82 -41.22
C MET A 3 -33.66 -12.45 -39.77
N GLY A 4 -34.82 -12.96 -39.38
CA GLY A 4 -35.28 -12.84 -38.01
C GLY A 4 -34.60 -13.86 -37.09
N ILE A 5 -34.26 -13.43 -35.89
CA ILE A 5 -33.86 -14.30 -34.77
C ILE A 5 -35.03 -14.31 -33.79
N GLY A 6 -35.66 -15.48 -33.67
CA GLY A 6 -36.74 -15.70 -32.71
C GLY A 6 -36.23 -15.86 -31.30
N VAL A 7 -36.85 -15.11 -30.37
CA VAL A 7 -36.67 -15.25 -28.93
C VAL A 7 -37.78 -16.17 -28.41
N GLY A 8 -37.40 -17.35 -27.93
CA GLY A 8 -38.31 -18.24 -27.24
C GLY A 8 -38.52 -17.84 -25.79
N VAL A 9 -39.76 -17.51 -25.43
CA VAL A 9 -40.18 -17.28 -24.05
C VAL A 9 -40.65 -18.59 -23.49
N SER A 10 -39.96 -19.14 -22.48
CA SER A 10 -40.45 -20.28 -21.68
C SER A 10 -41.17 -19.78 -20.44
N SER A 11 -42.41 -20.19 -20.31
CA SER A 11 -43.27 -19.91 -19.17
C SER A 11 -42.81 -20.65 -17.90
N CYS A 12 -42.79 -19.94 -16.78
CA CYS A 12 -42.61 -20.52 -15.44
C CYS A 12 -43.86 -21.29 -15.01
N GLY A 13 -43.70 -22.59 -14.76
CA GLY A 13 -44.64 -23.38 -14.01
C GLY A 13 -44.25 -23.39 -12.52
N SER A 14 -45.20 -23.05 -11.66
CA SER A 14 -45.08 -23.13 -10.20
C SER A 14 -45.10 -24.58 -9.72
N SER A 15 -44.09 -25.01 -8.99
CA SER A 15 -44.20 -26.15 -8.06
C SER A 15 -43.38 -25.87 -6.81
N SER A 16 -44.06 -25.98 -5.71
CA SER A 16 -43.57 -25.89 -4.34
C SER A 16 -42.61 -27.03 -3.99
N ALA A 17 -41.71 -26.71 -3.09
CA ALA A 17 -41.11 -27.55 -2.06
C ALA A 17 -39.62 -27.83 -2.16
N ASP A 18 -39.02 -27.77 -0.99
CA ASP A 18 -37.74 -28.30 -0.53
C ASP A 18 -36.49 -27.45 -0.81
N SER A 19 -36.10 -26.74 0.26
CA SER A 19 -34.79 -26.17 0.42
C SER A 19 -33.73 -27.28 0.44
N PRO A 20 -32.79 -27.31 -0.52
CA PRO A 20 -31.58 -28.08 -0.31
C PRO A 20 -30.64 -27.23 0.55
N THR A 21 -30.37 -27.72 1.76
CA THR A 21 -29.16 -27.34 2.51
C THR A 21 -27.96 -27.60 1.62
N THR A 22 -27.44 -26.55 0.99
CA THR A 22 -26.18 -26.61 0.25
C THR A 22 -25.10 -26.78 1.29
N GLN A 23 -24.67 -28.00 1.55
CA GLN A 23 -23.37 -28.27 2.14
C GLN A 23 -22.35 -27.59 1.24
N MET A 24 -21.67 -26.55 1.78
CA MET A 24 -20.50 -26.01 1.14
C MET A 24 -19.49 -27.15 1.00
N ASN A 25 -19.25 -27.57 -0.23
CA ASN A 25 -18.19 -28.49 -0.58
C ASN A 25 -16.86 -27.87 -0.15
N SER A 26 -16.31 -28.36 0.96
CA SER A 26 -15.01 -27.98 1.52
C SER A 26 -13.81 -28.50 0.69
N ASN A 27 -14.05 -28.91 -0.55
CA ASN A 27 -13.02 -29.35 -1.51
C ASN A 27 -12.66 -28.26 -2.54
N ALA A 28 -12.56 -27.01 -2.12
CA ALA A 28 -11.75 -26.07 -2.88
C ALA A 28 -10.29 -26.54 -2.75
N GLN A 29 -9.82 -27.31 -3.73
CA GLN A 29 -8.39 -27.62 -3.88
C GLN A 29 -7.65 -26.29 -3.79
N PRO A 30 -6.62 -26.19 -2.90
CA PRO A 30 -5.75 -25.01 -2.94
C PRO A 30 -5.25 -24.88 -4.37
N ILE A 31 -5.45 -23.71 -4.97
CA ILE A 31 -4.86 -23.40 -6.27
C ILE A 31 -3.36 -23.64 -6.06
N SER A 32 -2.82 -24.70 -6.66
CA SER A 32 -1.40 -24.95 -6.74
C SER A 32 -0.83 -23.73 -7.45
N LEU A 33 -0.27 -22.81 -6.69
CA LEU A 33 0.61 -21.79 -7.25
C LEU A 33 1.72 -22.59 -7.90
N GLY A 34 1.72 -22.67 -9.24
CA GLY A 34 2.68 -23.42 -10.00
C GLY A 34 4.09 -23.18 -9.46
N SER A 35 4.92 -24.18 -9.50
CA SER A 35 6.30 -24.16 -9.01
C SER A 35 7.00 -22.89 -9.49
N TYR A 36 6.93 -21.83 -8.69
CA TYR A 36 7.64 -20.59 -8.93
C TYR A 36 9.09 -20.83 -8.51
N SER A 37 9.87 -21.34 -9.42
CA SER A 37 11.32 -21.35 -9.27
C SER A 37 11.83 -19.95 -9.57
N SER A 38 11.70 -19.04 -8.60
CA SER A 38 12.52 -17.84 -8.61
C SER A 38 13.96 -18.27 -8.41
N PRO A 39 14.87 -18.00 -9.34
CA PRO A 39 16.28 -18.40 -9.18
C PRO A 39 17.00 -17.65 -8.05
N LYS A 40 16.33 -16.81 -7.27
CA LYS A 40 16.94 -15.88 -6.30
C LYS A 40 16.57 -16.08 -4.85
N SER A 41 15.57 -16.87 -4.51
CA SER A 41 15.31 -17.24 -3.10
C SER A 41 14.59 -18.57 -3.05
N ALA A 42 15.32 -19.63 -2.69
CA ALA A 42 14.68 -20.86 -2.27
C ALA A 42 13.65 -20.53 -1.18
N ARG A 43 12.44 -21.07 -1.27
CA ARG A 43 11.47 -20.96 -0.16
C ARG A 43 12.07 -21.72 1.03
N PRO A 44 11.90 -21.27 2.28
CA PRO A 44 12.41 -22.01 3.44
C PRO A 44 11.94 -23.47 3.48
N GLY A 45 10.74 -23.76 2.98
CA GLY A 45 10.20 -25.12 2.87
C GLY A 45 10.92 -26.05 1.87
N ASP A 46 11.86 -25.55 1.07
CA ASP A 46 12.72 -26.37 0.20
C ASP A 46 13.84 -27.05 1.00
N TRP A 47 14.11 -26.60 2.23
CA TRP A 47 15.04 -27.24 3.13
C TRP A 47 14.42 -28.50 3.77
N PRO A 48 15.22 -29.55 4.01
CA PRO A 48 14.75 -30.74 4.71
C PRO A 48 14.16 -30.41 6.09
N ALA A 49 13.15 -31.15 6.49
CA ALA A 49 12.63 -31.04 7.87
C ALA A 49 13.76 -31.26 8.88
N ASN A 50 13.71 -30.52 10.00
CA ASN A 50 14.74 -30.55 11.05
C ASN A 50 16.14 -30.05 10.64
N SER A 51 16.26 -29.31 9.54
CA SER A 51 17.53 -28.69 9.13
C SER A 51 18.14 -27.81 10.23
N GLY A 52 17.33 -27.27 11.15
CA GLY A 52 17.75 -26.45 12.26
C GLY A 52 17.80 -27.15 13.63
N ALA A 53 17.67 -28.48 13.67
CA ALA A 53 17.63 -29.20 14.94
C ALA A 53 18.86 -28.94 15.82
N GLY A 54 18.63 -28.60 17.09
CA GLY A 54 19.68 -28.27 18.05
C GLY A 54 20.29 -26.86 17.90
N LYS A 55 19.75 -26.02 16.99
CA LYS A 55 20.18 -24.64 16.80
C LYS A 55 19.11 -23.66 17.30
N SER A 56 19.57 -22.55 17.86
CA SER A 56 18.75 -21.47 18.40
C SER A 56 18.89 -20.18 17.57
N VAL A 57 17.77 -19.48 17.38
CA VAL A 57 17.74 -18.18 16.69
C VAL A 57 16.99 -17.16 17.53
N VAL A 58 17.65 -16.05 17.85
CA VAL A 58 16.99 -14.88 18.41
C VAL A 58 16.62 -13.92 17.30
N ILE A 59 15.37 -13.45 17.31
CA ILE A 59 14.84 -12.48 16.33
C ILE A 59 14.57 -11.16 17.04
N LEU A 60 15.12 -10.07 16.52
CA LEU A 60 14.95 -8.74 17.09
C LEU A 60 13.87 -7.99 16.32
N GLY A 61 12.68 -7.90 16.93
CA GLY A 61 11.47 -7.27 16.41
C GLY A 61 10.39 -8.26 15.94
N ALA A 62 9.14 -8.03 16.40
CA ALA A 62 7.95 -8.78 16.00
C ALA A 62 7.16 -8.08 14.86
N GLY A 63 7.86 -7.46 13.91
CA GLY A 63 7.30 -7.02 12.64
C GLY A 63 7.02 -8.20 11.71
N ILE A 64 6.49 -7.94 10.50
CA ILE A 64 6.16 -9.01 9.55
C ILE A 64 7.40 -9.84 9.18
N ALA A 65 8.57 -9.21 9.00
CA ALA A 65 9.82 -9.93 8.72
C ALA A 65 10.19 -10.89 9.86
N GLY A 66 10.15 -10.40 11.11
CA GLY A 66 10.49 -11.22 12.28
C GLY A 66 9.50 -12.35 12.51
N MET A 67 8.21 -12.09 12.40
CA MET A 67 7.18 -13.14 12.57
C MET A 67 7.22 -14.17 11.46
N THR A 68 7.48 -13.76 10.21
CA THR A 68 7.70 -14.70 9.09
C THR A 68 8.92 -15.57 9.34
N SER A 69 10.04 -14.96 9.77
CA SER A 69 11.26 -15.71 10.11
C SER A 69 10.99 -16.73 11.20
N ALA A 70 10.31 -16.35 12.28
CA ALA A 70 9.99 -17.26 13.37
C ALA A 70 9.12 -18.44 12.91
N PHE A 71 8.05 -18.14 12.16
CA PHE A 71 7.11 -19.15 11.69
C PHE A 71 7.78 -20.19 10.78
N GLU A 72 8.61 -19.75 9.86
CA GLU A 72 9.30 -20.67 8.93
C GLU A 72 10.46 -21.42 9.61
N LEU A 73 11.25 -20.76 10.48
CA LEU A 73 12.32 -21.42 11.22
C LEU A 73 11.81 -22.54 12.15
N GLN A 74 10.64 -22.34 12.78
CA GLN A 74 10.01 -23.39 13.59
C GLN A 74 9.69 -24.64 12.77
N LYS A 75 9.20 -24.48 11.53
CA LYS A 75 8.95 -25.60 10.60
C LYS A 75 10.23 -26.37 10.28
N LEU A 76 11.37 -25.68 10.30
CA LEU A 76 12.70 -26.28 10.08
C LEU A 76 13.35 -26.83 11.36
N GLY A 77 12.66 -26.79 12.50
CA GLY A 77 13.15 -27.39 13.76
C GLY A 77 14.08 -26.50 14.59
N TYR A 78 14.24 -25.21 14.26
CA TYR A 78 15.00 -24.27 15.10
C TYR A 78 14.26 -23.94 16.40
N SER A 79 15.03 -23.72 17.48
CA SER A 79 14.53 -23.07 18.70
C SER A 79 14.51 -21.56 18.47
N VAL A 80 13.33 -20.93 18.51
CA VAL A 80 13.16 -19.52 18.14
C VAL A 80 12.66 -18.69 19.29
N SER A 81 13.24 -17.50 19.50
CA SER A 81 12.76 -16.46 20.39
C SER A 81 12.68 -15.12 19.67
N ILE A 82 11.66 -14.31 19.99
CA ILE A 82 11.47 -12.96 19.44
C ILE A 82 11.49 -11.94 20.58
N LEU A 83 12.33 -10.92 20.47
CA LEU A 83 12.38 -9.79 21.38
C LEU A 83 11.70 -8.58 20.71
N GLU A 84 10.56 -8.15 21.24
CA GLU A 84 9.77 -7.02 20.73
C GLU A 84 9.80 -5.86 21.73
N ALA A 85 10.21 -4.69 21.26
CA ALA A 85 10.37 -3.52 22.12
C ALA A 85 9.04 -2.97 22.66
N THR A 86 7.95 -3.12 21.89
CA THR A 86 6.62 -2.61 22.24
C THR A 86 5.76 -3.69 22.92
N ASN A 87 4.53 -3.32 23.27
CA ASN A 87 3.53 -4.25 23.82
C ASN A 87 2.65 -4.92 22.74
N ARG A 88 2.98 -4.78 21.46
CA ARG A 88 2.23 -5.34 20.33
C ARG A 88 3.14 -5.88 19.24
N ALA A 89 2.71 -6.94 18.57
CA ALA A 89 3.31 -7.40 17.32
C ALA A 89 2.80 -6.61 16.11
N GLY A 90 3.49 -6.72 14.97
CA GLY A 90 3.12 -6.15 13.69
C GLY A 90 3.97 -4.96 13.25
N GLY A 91 4.72 -4.33 14.17
CA GLY A 91 5.57 -3.19 13.82
C GLY A 91 4.77 -2.08 13.12
N ARG A 92 5.13 -1.76 11.86
CA ARG A 92 4.43 -0.75 11.03
C ARG A 92 3.07 -1.20 10.50
N ILE A 93 2.75 -2.49 10.55
CA ILE A 93 1.40 -2.99 10.29
C ILE A 93 0.54 -2.68 11.52
N ARG A 94 -0.21 -1.61 11.42
CA ARG A 94 -1.08 -1.12 12.49
C ARG A 94 -2.39 -0.65 11.91
N THR A 95 -3.48 -1.00 12.57
CA THR A 95 -4.80 -0.43 12.35
C THR A 95 -5.23 0.28 13.63
N ILE A 96 -5.74 1.48 13.52
CA ILE A 96 -6.17 2.34 14.62
C ILE A 96 -7.68 2.37 14.65
N ARG A 97 -8.26 2.18 15.83
CA ARG A 97 -9.70 2.18 16.11
C ARG A 97 -10.01 3.06 17.32
N SER A 98 -11.28 3.21 17.61
CA SER A 98 -11.76 3.93 18.81
C SER A 98 -11.02 3.48 20.07
N GLY A 99 -10.53 4.42 20.84
CA GLY A 99 -9.78 4.19 22.09
C GLY A 99 -8.28 3.91 21.93
N ASP A 100 -7.80 3.64 20.70
CA ASP A 100 -6.37 3.40 20.48
C ASP A 100 -5.54 4.67 20.73
N VAL A 101 -4.40 4.49 21.39
CA VAL A 101 -3.46 5.57 21.67
C VAL A 101 -2.30 5.55 20.68
N VAL A 102 -1.99 6.70 20.11
CA VAL A 102 -0.82 6.93 19.26
C VAL A 102 0.18 7.78 20.02
N ASN A 103 1.27 7.15 20.44
CA ASN A 103 2.39 7.84 21.06
C ASN A 103 3.45 8.17 20.00
N GLU A 104 3.78 9.44 19.87
CA GLU A 104 4.94 9.95 19.17
C GLU A 104 6.01 10.39 20.19
N LEU A 105 7.21 10.70 19.75
CA LEU A 105 8.33 11.09 20.65
C LEU A 105 7.97 12.25 21.61
N THR A 106 7.15 13.20 21.15
CA THR A 106 6.84 14.44 21.89
C THR A 106 5.34 14.65 22.10
N SER A 107 4.50 13.72 21.67
CA SER A 107 3.04 13.89 21.72
C SER A 107 2.32 12.55 21.86
N SER A 108 1.07 12.62 22.33
CA SER A 108 0.17 11.47 22.39
C SER A 108 -1.22 11.88 21.90
N GLN A 109 -1.89 11.00 21.19
CA GLN A 109 -3.26 11.19 20.69
C GLN A 109 -4.09 9.96 21.03
N THR A 110 -5.36 10.14 21.39
CA THR A 110 -6.33 9.06 21.49
C THR A 110 -7.28 9.12 20.31
N CYS A 111 -7.51 8.01 19.66
CA CYS A 111 -8.48 7.90 18.58
C CYS A 111 -9.91 7.96 19.14
N ASN A 112 -10.67 8.93 18.71
CA ASN A 112 -12.04 9.19 19.17
C ASN A 112 -13.11 8.81 18.15
N PHE A 113 -12.81 7.92 17.19
CA PHE A 113 -13.80 7.39 16.27
C PHE A 113 -14.96 6.74 17.02
N ASP A 114 -16.12 6.67 16.42
CA ASP A 114 -17.22 5.90 16.99
C ASP A 114 -16.88 4.41 17.05
N VAL A 115 -17.48 3.73 18.02
CA VAL A 115 -17.25 2.30 18.22
C VAL A 115 -18.02 1.51 17.16
N ASN A 116 -17.33 1.22 16.05
CA ASN A 116 -17.84 0.44 14.93
C ASN A 116 -16.66 -0.29 14.26
N GLY A 117 -16.82 -1.57 13.96
CA GLY A 117 -15.77 -2.40 13.34
C GLY A 117 -15.30 -1.93 11.97
N GLU A 118 -16.16 -1.19 11.24
CA GLU A 118 -15.85 -0.63 9.93
C GLU A 118 -15.12 0.72 9.98
N LEU A 119 -15.10 1.37 11.15
CA LEU A 119 -14.44 2.66 11.35
C LEU A 119 -13.02 2.46 11.86
N TYR A 120 -12.08 2.31 10.94
CA TYR A 120 -10.68 2.09 11.24
C TYR A 120 -9.75 2.83 10.29
N PHE A 121 -8.54 3.09 10.75
CA PHE A 121 -7.48 3.78 10.03
C PHE A 121 -6.21 2.93 9.93
N ASN A 122 -5.68 2.74 8.72
CA ASN A 122 -4.41 2.08 8.46
C ASN A 122 -3.30 3.12 8.22
N PRO A 123 -2.54 3.56 9.25
CA PRO A 123 -1.50 4.58 9.09
C PRO A 123 -0.24 4.06 8.37
N GLY A 124 -0.02 2.75 8.40
CA GLY A 124 1.06 2.07 7.70
C GLY A 124 0.62 1.55 6.33
N PRO A 125 0.96 0.29 5.98
CA PRO A 125 0.44 -0.35 4.78
C PRO A 125 -1.09 -0.34 4.81
N ALA A 126 -1.71 -0.21 3.62
CA ALA A 126 -3.15 -0.15 3.49
C ALA A 126 -3.69 -0.98 2.32
N ARG A 127 -2.82 -1.50 1.47
CA ARG A 127 -3.17 -2.26 0.26
C ARG A 127 -2.12 -3.30 -0.07
N ILE A 128 -2.51 -4.31 -0.86
CA ILE A 128 -1.70 -5.43 -1.30
C ILE A 128 -1.77 -5.49 -2.83
N ALA A 129 -0.61 -5.51 -3.50
CA ALA A 129 -0.57 -5.67 -4.96
C ALA A 129 -0.82 -7.14 -5.36
N HIS A 130 -1.36 -7.34 -6.56
CA HIS A 130 -1.75 -8.65 -7.07
C HIS A 130 -0.59 -9.66 -7.16
N HIS A 131 0.63 -9.19 -7.37
CA HIS A 131 1.83 -10.01 -7.48
C HIS A 131 2.56 -10.23 -6.15
N HIS A 132 1.97 -9.79 -5.03
CA HIS A 132 2.48 -10.08 -3.68
C HIS A 132 2.08 -11.49 -3.25
N GLU A 133 2.62 -12.48 -3.95
CA GLU A 133 2.19 -13.87 -3.88
C GLU A 133 2.39 -14.51 -2.50
N PHE A 134 3.50 -14.18 -1.82
CA PHE A 134 3.80 -14.76 -0.51
C PHE A 134 2.88 -14.17 0.56
N LEU A 135 2.65 -12.87 0.55
CA LEU A 135 1.71 -12.23 1.47
C LEU A 135 0.29 -12.76 1.27
N ILE A 136 -0.16 -12.84 0.02
CA ILE A 136 -1.48 -13.41 -0.34
C ILE A 136 -1.54 -14.89 0.04
N GLY A 137 -0.44 -15.63 -0.15
CA GLY A 137 -0.31 -17.01 0.26
C GLY A 137 -0.52 -17.19 1.77
N TYR A 138 0.13 -16.36 2.60
CA TYR A 138 -0.08 -16.38 4.04
C TYR A 138 -1.49 -15.93 4.43
N CYS A 139 -2.09 -14.97 3.75
CA CYS A 139 -3.48 -14.61 3.99
C CYS A 139 -4.42 -15.83 3.79
N ARG A 140 -4.18 -16.64 2.75
CA ARG A 140 -4.92 -17.88 2.51
C ARG A 140 -4.63 -18.93 3.59
N GLU A 141 -3.34 -19.19 3.89
CA GLU A 141 -2.90 -20.19 4.88
C GLU A 141 -3.48 -19.89 6.27
N PHE A 142 -3.60 -18.62 6.61
CA PHE A 142 -4.07 -18.17 7.94
C PHE A 142 -5.54 -17.78 7.96
N ASN A 143 -6.26 -17.95 6.86
CA ASN A 143 -7.68 -17.58 6.72
C ASN A 143 -7.96 -16.10 7.02
N VAL A 144 -7.11 -15.21 6.51
CA VAL A 144 -7.34 -13.76 6.54
C VAL A 144 -8.17 -13.38 5.32
N PRO A 145 -9.45 -13.00 5.47
CA PRO A 145 -10.28 -12.65 4.35
C PRO A 145 -9.82 -11.34 3.72
N LEU A 146 -9.79 -11.31 2.38
CA LEU A 146 -9.41 -10.14 1.60
C LEU A 146 -10.62 -9.60 0.83
N GLU A 147 -10.63 -8.30 0.63
CA GLU A 147 -11.59 -7.59 -0.20
C GLU A 147 -10.86 -6.66 -1.18
N ASN A 148 -11.62 -6.11 -2.12
CA ASN A 148 -11.10 -5.18 -3.10
C ASN A 148 -10.71 -3.84 -2.43
N PHE A 149 -9.56 -3.30 -2.82
CA PHE A 149 -9.13 -1.94 -2.55
C PHE A 149 -9.10 -1.16 -3.86
N THR A 150 -10.00 -0.20 -4.02
CA THR A 150 -10.02 0.70 -5.17
C THR A 150 -8.88 1.71 -5.05
N ASN A 151 -7.87 1.57 -5.90
CA ASN A 151 -6.67 2.39 -5.87
C ASN A 151 -6.74 3.56 -6.87
N ASP A 152 -7.41 3.36 -8.01
CA ASP A 152 -7.66 4.38 -9.02
C ASP A 152 -9.16 4.49 -9.29
N ASN A 153 -9.72 5.67 -9.06
CA ASN A 153 -11.11 5.99 -9.34
C ASN A 153 -11.18 7.25 -10.18
N ARG A 154 -11.70 7.13 -11.38
CA ARG A 154 -11.78 8.24 -12.34
C ARG A 154 -12.81 9.31 -11.96
N ALA A 155 -13.67 9.06 -10.97
CA ALA A 155 -14.54 10.08 -10.36
C ALA A 155 -13.80 10.93 -9.31
N ALA A 156 -12.63 10.47 -8.82
CA ALA A 156 -11.81 11.23 -7.86
C ALA A 156 -11.26 12.52 -8.47
N LEU A 157 -10.75 13.40 -7.62
CA LEU A 157 -10.37 14.76 -7.97
C LEU A 157 -8.85 14.92 -8.16
N LEU A 158 -8.49 15.81 -9.06
CA LEU A 158 -7.15 16.30 -9.30
C LEU A 158 -7.13 17.80 -9.02
N HIS A 159 -6.22 18.26 -8.17
CA HIS A 159 -6.16 19.64 -7.73
C HIS A 159 -4.74 20.18 -7.74
N SER A 160 -4.61 21.39 -8.26
CA SER A 160 -3.41 22.22 -8.09
C SER A 160 -3.83 23.68 -7.91
N PRO A 161 -3.31 24.40 -6.90
CA PRO A 161 -3.57 25.83 -6.76
C PRO A 161 -3.14 26.67 -7.95
N SER A 162 -2.20 26.19 -8.77
CA SER A 162 -1.67 26.89 -9.95
C SER A 162 -2.33 26.54 -11.27
N ALA A 163 -3.29 25.61 -11.28
CA ALA A 163 -4.00 25.21 -12.48
C ALA A 163 -5.52 25.39 -12.31
N PHE A 164 -6.23 25.67 -13.40
CA PHE A 164 -7.69 25.85 -13.44
C PHE A 164 -8.21 26.85 -12.39
N GLY A 165 -7.41 27.88 -12.07
CA GLY A 165 -7.76 28.87 -11.02
C GLY A 165 -7.86 28.26 -9.62
N GLY A 166 -7.20 27.13 -9.36
CA GLY A 166 -7.28 26.37 -8.10
C GLY A 166 -8.56 25.53 -7.97
N THR A 167 -9.32 25.36 -9.05
CA THR A 167 -10.54 24.54 -9.03
C THR A 167 -10.21 23.06 -9.23
N PRO A 168 -10.66 22.16 -8.34
CA PRO A 168 -10.46 20.70 -8.52
C PRO A 168 -11.12 20.20 -9.82
N GLN A 169 -10.47 19.26 -10.47
CA GLN A 169 -10.96 18.68 -11.72
C GLN A 169 -11.24 17.19 -11.53
N VAL A 170 -12.35 16.71 -12.10
CA VAL A 170 -12.64 15.27 -12.10
C VAL A 170 -11.64 14.54 -12.98
N ALA A 171 -11.00 13.50 -12.44
CA ALA A 171 -9.91 12.79 -13.09
C ALA A 171 -10.28 12.25 -14.49
N LYS A 172 -11.47 11.66 -14.67
CA LYS A 172 -11.89 11.13 -15.97
C LYS A 172 -11.93 12.20 -17.08
N THR A 173 -12.32 13.43 -16.74
CA THR A 173 -12.35 14.55 -17.70
C THR A 173 -10.93 14.92 -18.13
N VAL A 174 -10.03 15.13 -17.15
CA VAL A 174 -8.63 15.46 -17.43
C VAL A 174 -7.94 14.37 -18.26
N PHE A 175 -8.13 13.10 -17.90
CA PHE A 175 -7.57 11.97 -18.66
C PHE A 175 -8.11 11.91 -20.10
N SER A 176 -9.40 12.14 -20.28
CA SER A 176 -10.02 12.11 -21.62
C SER A 176 -9.45 13.23 -22.50
N ASP A 177 -9.35 14.43 -21.95
CA ASP A 177 -8.91 15.61 -22.70
C ASP A 177 -7.39 15.58 -22.99
N ILE A 178 -6.56 15.10 -22.06
CA ILE A 178 -5.13 14.87 -22.35
C ILE A 178 -4.97 13.83 -23.46
N ARG A 179 -5.68 12.71 -23.38
CA ARG A 179 -5.64 11.65 -24.39
C ARG A 179 -6.06 12.16 -25.75
N GLY A 180 -7.19 12.87 -25.83
CA GLY A 180 -7.70 13.43 -27.06
C GLY A 180 -6.77 14.45 -27.69
N ASN A 181 -6.29 15.41 -26.90
CA ASN A 181 -5.38 16.45 -27.40
C ASN A 181 -4.05 15.88 -27.89
N ILE A 182 -3.41 14.96 -27.12
CA ILE A 182 -2.16 14.31 -27.54
C ILE A 182 -2.37 13.51 -28.85
N SER A 183 -3.48 12.77 -28.94
CA SER A 183 -3.81 12.00 -30.15
C SER A 183 -4.00 12.91 -31.36
N SER A 184 -4.69 14.05 -31.20
CA SER A 184 -4.90 15.03 -32.25
C SER A 184 -3.59 15.67 -32.73
N LEU A 185 -2.72 16.06 -31.77
CA LEU A 185 -1.39 16.62 -32.09
C LEU A 185 -0.52 15.61 -32.86
N LEU A 186 -0.50 14.34 -32.40
CA LEU A 186 0.27 13.30 -33.07
C LEU A 186 -0.28 12.98 -34.48
N ALA A 187 -1.59 12.92 -34.62
CA ALA A 187 -2.22 12.74 -35.94
C ALA A 187 -1.91 13.90 -36.90
N SER A 188 -1.91 15.14 -36.39
CA SER A 188 -1.50 16.32 -37.16
C SER A 188 -0.03 16.23 -37.62
N ALA A 189 0.89 15.81 -36.73
CA ALA A 189 2.28 15.62 -37.10
C ALA A 189 2.47 14.54 -38.19
N ILE A 190 1.74 13.43 -38.14
CA ILE A 190 1.74 12.38 -39.15
C ILE A 190 1.23 12.92 -40.49
N ASN A 191 0.12 13.65 -40.48
CA ASN A 191 -0.49 14.21 -41.70
C ASN A 191 0.37 15.32 -42.34
N GLN A 192 1.23 15.98 -41.54
CA GLN A 192 2.21 16.96 -42.02
C GLN A 192 3.55 16.34 -42.43
N ASN A 193 3.61 15.02 -42.52
CA ASN A 193 4.81 14.26 -42.89
C ASN A 193 6.01 14.41 -41.93
N ALA A 194 5.80 14.89 -40.70
CA ALA A 194 6.86 15.10 -39.74
C ALA A 194 7.51 13.78 -39.24
N LEU A 195 6.86 12.63 -39.43
CA LEU A 195 7.30 11.31 -39.00
C LEU A 195 7.68 10.37 -40.14
N ASP A 196 7.98 10.90 -41.33
CA ASP A 196 8.23 10.10 -42.55
C ASP A 196 9.49 9.24 -42.47
N GLN A 197 10.44 9.62 -41.65
CA GLN A 197 11.65 8.81 -41.39
C GLN A 197 11.42 7.67 -40.42
N ALA A 198 10.41 7.76 -39.55
CA ALA A 198 10.13 6.79 -38.49
C ALA A 198 9.05 5.78 -38.86
N LEU A 199 8.14 6.13 -39.77
CA LEU A 199 6.94 5.34 -40.11
C LEU A 199 6.84 5.07 -41.60
N THR A 200 6.58 3.82 -41.94
CA THR A 200 6.17 3.46 -43.32
C THR A 200 4.75 4.01 -43.64
N THR A 201 4.37 4.04 -44.92
CA THR A 201 3.01 4.46 -45.31
C THR A 201 1.92 3.60 -44.64
N ASN A 202 2.15 2.31 -44.51
CA ASN A 202 1.22 1.40 -43.81
C ASN A 202 1.16 1.66 -42.31
N ASP A 203 2.31 1.92 -41.66
CA ASP A 203 2.37 2.25 -40.24
C ASP A 203 1.61 3.55 -39.94
N LYS A 204 1.77 4.58 -40.80
CA LYS A 204 1.03 5.84 -40.66
C LYS A 204 -0.48 5.61 -40.68
N ALA A 205 -0.99 4.82 -41.64
CA ALA A 205 -2.42 4.52 -41.72
C ALA A 205 -2.94 3.80 -40.46
N ASN A 206 -2.17 2.81 -39.96
CA ASN A 206 -2.51 2.06 -38.76
C ASN A 206 -2.47 2.95 -37.50
N VAL A 207 -1.44 3.78 -37.34
CA VAL A 207 -1.33 4.71 -36.22
C VAL A 207 -2.45 5.75 -36.25
N LEU A 208 -2.77 6.32 -37.40
CA LEU A 208 -3.89 7.26 -37.54
C LEU A 208 -5.22 6.62 -37.13
N SER A 209 -5.48 5.36 -37.57
CA SER A 209 -6.67 4.61 -37.16
C SER A 209 -6.69 4.37 -35.62
N MET A 210 -5.56 3.97 -35.04
CA MET A 210 -5.42 3.81 -33.61
C MET A 210 -5.69 5.12 -32.86
N LEU A 211 -5.08 6.23 -33.30
CA LEU A 211 -5.22 7.54 -32.64
C LEU A 211 -6.66 8.04 -32.69
N ARG A 212 -7.38 7.80 -33.82
CA ARG A 212 -8.80 8.16 -33.90
C ARG A 212 -9.60 7.47 -32.80
N ASN A 213 -9.43 6.17 -32.61
CA ASN A 213 -10.15 5.40 -31.59
C ASN A 213 -9.66 5.74 -30.17
N TYR A 214 -8.36 5.84 -29.99
CA TYR A 214 -7.75 6.12 -28.67
C TYR A 214 -8.09 7.51 -28.17
N GLY A 215 -7.98 8.51 -29.03
CA GLY A 215 -8.25 9.92 -28.74
C GLY A 215 -9.71 10.34 -28.88
N ASP A 216 -10.60 9.47 -29.40
CA ASP A 216 -11.98 9.82 -29.76
C ASP A 216 -12.05 11.01 -30.71
N LEU A 217 -11.21 10.93 -31.80
CA LEU A 217 -11.08 12.01 -32.78
C LEU A 217 -12.14 11.89 -33.88
N ASP A 218 -12.52 13.03 -34.42
CA ASP A 218 -13.41 13.10 -35.61
C ASP A 218 -12.73 12.58 -36.90
N ASN A 219 -13.44 12.69 -38.03
CA ASN A 219 -12.92 12.26 -39.31
C ASN A 219 -11.71 13.09 -39.79
N ASN A 220 -11.52 14.29 -39.27
CA ASN A 220 -10.40 15.18 -39.59
C ASN A 220 -9.26 15.05 -38.58
N TYR A 221 -9.31 14.03 -37.68
CA TYR A 221 -8.38 13.81 -36.59
C TYR A 221 -8.32 14.96 -35.57
N SER A 222 -9.40 15.74 -35.46
CA SER A 222 -9.53 16.80 -34.48
C SER A 222 -10.22 16.29 -33.21
N TYR A 223 -9.77 16.78 -32.05
CA TYR A 223 -10.40 16.52 -30.76
C TYR A 223 -11.35 17.66 -30.39
N SER A 224 -12.63 17.34 -30.22
CA SER A 224 -13.67 18.29 -29.81
C SER A 224 -14.41 17.86 -28.51
N GLY A 225 -13.86 16.88 -27.82
CA GLY A 225 -14.42 16.28 -26.62
C GLY A 225 -14.73 14.80 -26.78
N SER A 226 -15.06 14.16 -25.68
CA SER A 226 -15.34 12.74 -25.62
C SER A 226 -16.45 12.43 -24.63
N SER A 227 -17.36 11.53 -24.98
CA SER A 227 -18.33 10.99 -24.01
C SER A 227 -17.68 10.29 -22.82
N ARG A 228 -16.40 9.92 -22.93
CA ARG A 228 -15.59 9.37 -21.83
C ARG A 228 -15.35 10.38 -20.72
N ALA A 229 -15.39 11.69 -21.00
CA ALA A 229 -15.32 12.75 -19.99
C ALA A 229 -16.58 12.80 -19.11
N GLY A 230 -17.72 12.37 -19.65
CA GLY A 230 -19.02 12.38 -18.96
C GLY A 230 -19.95 13.47 -19.48
N PHE A 231 -21.05 13.65 -18.77
CA PHE A 231 -22.13 14.60 -19.09
C PHE A 231 -22.39 15.48 -17.86
N SER A 232 -22.97 16.66 -18.08
CA SER A 232 -23.12 17.70 -17.04
C SER A 232 -24.14 17.38 -15.96
N GLY A 233 -25.03 16.42 -16.19
CA GLY A 233 -26.07 16.04 -15.22
C GLY A 233 -26.78 14.75 -15.61
N GLN A 234 -27.84 14.45 -14.90
CA GLN A 234 -28.78 13.35 -15.18
C GLN A 234 -30.23 13.83 -14.98
N GLU A 235 -30.52 15.06 -15.40
CA GLU A 235 -31.84 15.66 -15.21
C GLU A 235 -32.93 14.94 -15.98
N ASN A 236 -32.56 14.30 -17.10
CA ASN A 236 -33.46 13.55 -17.97
C ASN A 236 -33.43 12.04 -17.71
N VAL A 237 -33.42 11.62 -16.46
CA VAL A 237 -33.44 10.20 -16.10
C VAL A 237 -34.62 9.47 -16.74
N GLY A 238 -34.31 8.41 -17.51
CA GLY A 238 -35.31 7.66 -18.28
C GLY A 238 -35.66 8.26 -19.66
N SER A 239 -35.10 9.41 -20.04
CA SER A 239 -35.17 9.99 -21.36
C SER A 239 -34.27 9.25 -22.37
N ARG A 240 -34.55 9.42 -23.67
CA ARG A 240 -33.65 8.99 -24.74
C ARG A 240 -32.49 9.94 -24.95
N ASP A 241 -32.62 11.17 -24.49
CA ASP A 241 -31.63 12.23 -24.65
C ASP A 241 -30.69 12.22 -23.43
N ARG A 242 -29.41 12.42 -23.68
CA ARG A 242 -28.39 12.62 -22.67
C ARG A 242 -28.23 14.10 -22.40
N ASP A 243 -27.80 14.42 -21.18
CA ASP A 243 -27.39 15.77 -20.83
C ASP A 243 -26.21 16.25 -21.68
N THR A 244 -25.90 17.54 -21.58
CA THR A 244 -24.80 18.15 -22.31
C THR A 244 -23.47 17.51 -21.95
N GLN A 245 -22.67 17.15 -22.94
CA GLN A 245 -21.32 16.66 -22.74
C GLN A 245 -20.48 17.70 -21.98
N ILE A 246 -19.62 17.25 -21.09
CA ILE A 246 -18.71 18.13 -20.34
C ILE A 246 -17.81 18.90 -21.31
N THR A 247 -17.68 20.21 -21.09
CA THR A 247 -16.84 21.10 -21.88
C THR A 247 -15.38 20.66 -21.85
N VAL A 248 -14.78 20.57 -23.03
CA VAL A 248 -13.36 20.22 -23.20
C VAL A 248 -12.46 21.24 -22.51
N LYS A 249 -11.46 20.75 -21.80
CA LYS A 249 -10.41 21.57 -21.20
C LYS A 249 -9.38 21.94 -22.25
N ASN A 250 -8.95 23.19 -22.23
CA ASN A 250 -7.91 23.66 -23.13
C ASN A 250 -6.59 22.91 -22.87
N LEU A 251 -5.88 22.59 -23.94
CA LEU A 251 -4.56 21.95 -23.80
C LEU A 251 -3.60 22.82 -23.00
N SER A 252 -3.62 24.15 -23.18
CA SER A 252 -2.78 25.08 -22.41
C SER A 252 -2.98 24.96 -20.91
N ASP A 253 -4.23 24.76 -20.43
CA ASP A 253 -4.52 24.59 -19.02
C ASP A 253 -4.03 23.22 -18.52
N LEU A 254 -4.23 22.17 -19.32
CA LEU A 254 -3.80 20.80 -19.00
C LEU A 254 -2.25 20.67 -18.88
N VAL A 255 -1.51 21.45 -19.66
CA VAL A 255 -0.03 21.40 -19.65
C VAL A 255 0.62 22.54 -18.87
N SER A 256 -0.15 23.44 -18.28
CA SER A 256 0.35 24.59 -17.52
C SER A 256 1.02 24.20 -16.19
N ASP A 257 0.68 23.05 -15.65
CA ASP A 257 1.15 22.60 -14.36
C ASP A 257 1.81 21.21 -14.48
N THR A 258 3.09 21.13 -14.05
CA THR A 258 3.85 19.88 -14.09
C THR A 258 3.27 18.78 -13.21
N PHE A 259 2.51 19.13 -12.17
CA PHE A 259 1.79 18.17 -11.34
C PHE A 259 0.73 17.42 -12.14
N LEU A 260 -0.04 18.13 -12.98
CA LEU A 260 -1.06 17.51 -13.84
C LEU A 260 -0.46 16.61 -14.92
N GLN A 261 0.85 16.74 -15.19
CA GLN A 261 1.53 15.95 -16.22
C GLN A 261 2.18 14.67 -15.70
N SER A 262 2.44 14.52 -14.40
CA SER A 262 3.46 13.54 -14.00
C SER A 262 3.01 12.40 -13.08
N ARG A 263 2.45 12.64 -11.92
CA ARG A 263 2.38 11.57 -10.91
C ARG A 263 1.16 10.68 -11.00
N TRP A 264 0.03 11.24 -11.24
CA TRP A 264 -1.25 10.54 -11.13
C TRP A 264 -1.68 9.91 -12.46
N ILE A 265 -1.20 10.41 -13.62
CA ILE A 265 -1.54 9.83 -14.93
C ILE A 265 -1.14 8.36 -15.00
N ASN A 266 0.06 8.03 -14.51
CA ASN A 266 0.62 6.69 -14.60
C ASN A 266 0.64 5.96 -13.25
N PHE A 267 -0.04 6.47 -12.21
CA PHE A 267 0.06 5.91 -10.87
C PHE A 267 -0.38 4.45 -10.80
N SER A 268 -1.53 4.14 -11.39
CA SER A 268 -2.07 2.77 -11.42
C SER A 268 -1.39 1.86 -12.44
N GLU A 269 -0.47 2.39 -13.26
CA GLU A 269 0.31 1.62 -14.24
C GLU A 269 1.69 1.21 -13.68
N GLY A 270 2.08 1.76 -12.53
CA GLY A 270 3.32 1.37 -11.85
C GLY A 270 3.32 -0.11 -11.47
N TYR A 271 4.48 -0.78 -11.52
CA TYR A 271 4.63 -2.22 -11.27
C TYR A 271 3.93 -2.70 -9.99
N ASN A 272 4.03 -1.94 -8.90
CA ASN A 272 3.41 -2.26 -7.60
C ASN A 272 2.01 -1.64 -7.44
N GLN A 273 1.43 -1.10 -8.50
CA GLN A 273 0.15 -0.41 -8.48
C GLN A 273 -0.77 -0.98 -9.55
N GLN A 274 -2.06 -0.83 -9.35
CA GLN A 274 -3.11 -1.10 -10.34
C GLN A 274 -4.40 -0.44 -9.86
N SER A 275 -5.40 -0.35 -10.70
CA SER A 275 -6.68 0.29 -10.35
C SER A 275 -7.42 -0.46 -9.24
N SER A 276 -7.32 -1.78 -9.23
CA SER A 276 -7.90 -2.66 -8.20
C SER A 276 -6.78 -3.42 -7.49
N MET A 277 -6.70 -3.27 -6.19
CA MET A 277 -5.76 -3.96 -5.30
C MET A 277 -6.52 -4.75 -4.24
N LEU A 278 -5.85 -5.27 -3.23
CA LEU A 278 -6.46 -6.03 -2.15
C LEU A 278 -6.19 -5.37 -0.81
N GLN A 279 -7.10 -5.58 0.15
CA GLN A 279 -6.91 -5.28 1.57
C GLN A 279 -7.59 -6.34 2.43
N PRO A 280 -7.13 -6.58 3.68
CA PRO A 280 -7.85 -7.44 4.62
C PRO A 280 -9.14 -6.78 5.09
N ILE A 281 -10.21 -7.55 5.18
CA ILE A 281 -11.46 -7.11 5.79
C ILE A 281 -11.21 -6.77 7.27
N GLY A 282 -11.61 -5.57 7.68
CA GLY A 282 -11.48 -5.08 9.05
C GLY A 282 -10.08 -4.57 9.43
N GLY A 283 -9.19 -4.30 8.46
CA GLY A 283 -7.92 -3.60 8.64
C GLY A 283 -6.67 -4.45 8.49
N MET A 284 -5.56 -3.78 8.19
CA MET A 284 -4.27 -4.43 7.87
C MET A 284 -3.69 -5.24 9.03
N ASP A 285 -4.00 -4.89 10.28
CA ASP A 285 -3.54 -5.61 11.47
C ASP A 285 -4.07 -7.05 11.59
N LYS A 286 -5.09 -7.41 10.80
CA LYS A 286 -5.57 -8.80 10.70
C LYS A 286 -4.45 -9.75 10.25
N ILE A 287 -3.59 -9.30 9.33
CA ILE A 287 -2.41 -10.05 8.89
C ILE A 287 -1.43 -10.22 10.07
N ALA A 288 -1.08 -9.14 10.75
CA ALA A 288 -0.17 -9.22 11.90
C ALA A 288 -0.73 -10.10 13.03
N THR A 289 -2.04 -10.03 13.27
CA THR A 289 -2.73 -10.86 14.27
C THR A 289 -2.68 -12.34 13.89
N ALA A 290 -2.86 -12.67 12.61
CA ALA A 290 -2.80 -14.04 12.12
C ALA A 290 -1.39 -14.63 12.27
N PHE A 291 -0.34 -13.89 11.91
CA PHE A 291 1.05 -14.29 12.17
C PHE A 291 1.34 -14.45 13.65
N ARG A 292 0.94 -13.45 14.47
CA ARG A 292 1.08 -13.53 15.94
C ARG A 292 0.48 -14.80 16.50
N GLY A 293 -0.69 -15.21 16.03
CA GLY A 293 -1.34 -16.45 16.47
C GLY A 293 -0.49 -17.71 16.25
N ARG A 294 0.46 -17.69 15.31
CA ARG A 294 1.35 -18.81 14.99
C ARG A 294 2.66 -18.80 15.81
N VAL A 295 3.06 -17.64 16.31
CA VAL A 295 4.37 -17.46 16.98
C VAL A 295 4.25 -16.79 18.36
N ALA A 296 3.06 -16.72 18.93
CA ALA A 296 2.78 -15.99 20.17
C ALA A 296 3.66 -16.42 21.35
N SER A 297 3.90 -17.73 21.50
CA SER A 297 4.72 -18.30 22.57
C SER A 297 6.20 -17.92 22.49
N ASN A 298 6.66 -17.45 21.32
CA ASN A 298 8.04 -17.07 21.09
C ASN A 298 8.31 -15.59 21.38
N ILE A 299 7.25 -14.75 21.55
CA ILE A 299 7.40 -13.29 21.63
C ILE A 299 7.53 -12.84 23.09
N THR A 300 8.63 -12.18 23.41
CA THR A 300 8.80 -11.40 24.63
C THR A 300 8.52 -9.93 24.31
N TYR A 301 7.40 -9.41 24.80
CA TYR A 301 7.01 -8.01 24.64
C TYR A 301 7.67 -7.11 25.69
N GLY A 302 7.84 -5.82 25.35
CA GLY A 302 8.50 -4.84 26.20
C GLY A 302 10.00 -5.08 26.36
N ALA A 303 10.58 -5.90 25.48
CA ALA A 303 12.00 -6.26 25.49
C ALA A 303 12.78 -5.29 24.59
N VAL A 304 13.23 -4.19 25.16
CA VAL A 304 13.99 -3.15 24.45
C VAL A 304 15.45 -3.57 24.35
N VAL A 305 15.92 -3.89 23.17
CA VAL A 305 17.33 -4.27 22.93
C VAL A 305 18.25 -3.10 23.26
N LYS A 306 19.25 -3.35 24.12
CA LYS A 306 20.24 -2.38 24.57
C LYS A 306 21.64 -2.64 24.03
N GLU A 307 21.95 -3.90 23.68
CA GLU A 307 23.26 -4.27 23.19
C GLU A 307 23.19 -5.56 22.35
N ILE A 308 23.99 -5.65 21.29
CA ILE A 308 24.14 -6.81 20.41
C ILE A 308 25.64 -7.13 20.31
N ARG A 309 26.05 -8.36 20.76
CA ARG A 309 27.45 -8.77 20.75
C ARG A 309 27.67 -10.13 20.09
N LYS A 310 28.79 -10.26 19.43
CA LYS A 310 29.32 -11.53 18.95
C LYS A 310 30.16 -12.16 20.07
N VAL A 311 29.88 -13.41 20.43
CA VAL A 311 30.57 -14.11 21.50
C VAL A 311 30.97 -15.50 21.02
N SER A 312 32.25 -15.67 20.65
CA SER A 312 32.71 -16.92 20.03
C SER A 312 31.82 -17.36 18.85
N ASN A 313 31.11 -18.47 18.97
CA ASN A 313 30.22 -19.00 17.92
C ASN A 313 28.74 -18.69 18.18
N SER A 314 28.43 -17.73 19.04
CA SER A 314 27.07 -17.36 19.45
C SER A 314 26.87 -15.85 19.45
N ILE A 315 25.64 -15.44 19.62
CA ILE A 315 25.24 -14.03 19.75
C ILE A 315 24.66 -13.80 21.13
N ARG A 316 25.12 -12.75 21.78
CA ARG A 316 24.60 -12.26 23.05
C ARG A 316 23.81 -10.99 22.84
N ILE A 317 22.57 -10.98 23.32
CA ILE A 317 21.67 -9.83 23.31
C ILE A 317 21.42 -9.39 24.76
N ILE A 318 21.67 -8.13 25.05
CA ILE A 318 21.18 -7.51 26.30
C ILE A 318 19.92 -6.73 25.95
N TYR A 319 18.85 -7.01 26.66
CA TYR A 319 17.60 -6.25 26.54
C TYR A 319 17.10 -5.81 27.91
N GLU A 320 16.33 -4.73 27.93
CA GLU A 320 15.67 -4.23 29.12
C GLU A 320 14.17 -4.49 29.05
N LYS A 321 13.61 -5.04 30.12
CA LYS A 321 12.17 -5.22 30.29
C LYS A 321 11.78 -4.80 31.68
N ASN A 322 10.82 -3.87 31.79
CA ASN A 322 10.36 -3.32 33.09
C ASN A 322 11.50 -2.78 33.96
N GLY A 323 12.51 -2.14 33.38
CA GLY A 323 13.69 -1.62 34.08
C GLY A 323 14.75 -2.66 34.46
N ILE A 324 14.54 -3.94 34.11
CA ILE A 324 15.50 -5.03 34.42
C ILE A 324 16.22 -5.41 33.12
N GLN A 325 17.55 -5.35 33.15
CA GLN A 325 18.39 -5.87 32.07
C GLN A 325 18.49 -7.39 32.16
N THR A 326 18.34 -8.03 31.03
CA THR A 326 18.38 -9.49 30.86
C THR A 326 19.27 -9.84 29.70
N GLU A 327 20.07 -10.89 29.86
CA GLU A 327 20.90 -11.48 28.82
C GLU A 327 20.14 -12.60 28.10
N HIS A 328 20.26 -12.66 26.77
CA HIS A 328 19.75 -13.73 25.92
C HIS A 328 20.83 -14.18 24.94
N ASN A 329 21.15 -15.46 24.94
CA ASN A 329 22.15 -16.06 24.05
C ASN A 329 21.49 -16.97 23.03
N ALA A 330 21.98 -16.94 21.77
CA ALA A 330 21.53 -17.81 20.69
C ALA A 330 22.67 -18.11 19.72
N ASP A 331 22.55 -19.20 18.95
CA ASP A 331 23.54 -19.52 17.89
C ASP A 331 23.51 -18.46 16.77
N TYR A 332 22.33 -17.97 16.42
CA TYR A 332 22.12 -17.00 15.34
C TYR A 332 21.19 -15.86 15.78
N CYS A 333 21.32 -14.72 15.10
CA CYS A 333 20.43 -13.57 15.26
C CYS A 333 19.87 -13.13 13.93
N ILE A 334 18.53 -12.93 13.84
CA ILE A 334 17.89 -12.18 12.75
C ILE A 334 17.52 -10.80 13.29
N CYS A 335 18.21 -9.77 12.82
CA CYS A 335 17.94 -8.39 13.20
C CYS A 335 16.94 -7.76 12.23
N THR A 336 15.71 -7.45 12.71
CA THR A 336 14.69 -6.76 11.92
C THR A 336 14.45 -5.32 12.40
N ILE A 337 15.32 -4.81 13.26
CA ILE A 337 15.26 -3.44 13.79
C ILE A 337 15.54 -2.45 12.64
N PRO A 338 14.70 -1.41 12.43
CA PRO A 338 15.00 -0.38 11.44
C PRO A 338 16.36 0.27 11.68
N THR A 339 17.12 0.55 10.62
CA THR A 339 18.47 1.12 10.75
C THR A 339 18.47 2.48 11.46
N THR A 340 17.38 3.24 11.37
CA THR A 340 17.15 4.48 12.10
C THR A 340 17.19 4.33 13.62
N VAL A 341 16.87 3.15 14.12
CA VAL A 341 16.94 2.77 15.55
C VAL A 341 18.24 2.01 15.84
N LEU A 342 18.62 1.08 14.95
CA LEU A 342 19.75 0.18 15.12
C LEU A 342 21.09 0.91 15.26
N LYS A 343 21.26 2.03 14.55
CA LYS A 343 22.49 2.84 14.59
C LYS A 343 22.87 3.32 15.98
N ASP A 344 21.89 3.46 16.88
CA ASP A 344 22.08 3.96 18.24
C ASP A 344 22.19 2.83 19.28
N ILE A 345 22.11 1.57 18.86
CA ILE A 345 22.27 0.39 19.73
C ILE A 345 23.74 -0.02 19.75
N PRO A 346 24.40 -0.08 20.91
CA PRO A 346 25.77 -0.58 21.06
C PRO A 346 25.92 -1.97 20.43
N ASN A 347 26.90 -2.12 19.55
CA ASN A 347 27.12 -3.35 18.82
C ASN A 347 28.60 -3.51 18.41
N ASP A 348 28.98 -4.71 18.00
CA ASP A 348 30.29 -5.03 17.41
C ASP A 348 30.19 -5.51 15.97
N PHE A 349 29.22 -4.97 15.23
CA PHE A 349 29.13 -5.20 13.78
C PHE A 349 30.42 -4.76 13.09
N SER A 350 30.69 -5.37 11.94
CA SER A 350 31.81 -4.93 11.08
C SER A 350 31.64 -3.45 10.69
N GLU A 351 32.74 -2.77 10.43
CA GLU A 351 32.73 -1.35 10.05
C GLU A 351 31.94 -1.09 8.77
N ALA A 352 31.93 -2.05 7.83
CA ALA A 352 31.12 -1.95 6.62
C ALA A 352 29.61 -1.95 6.93
N HIS A 353 29.14 -2.84 7.85
CA HIS A 353 27.75 -2.87 8.29
C HIS A 353 27.37 -1.62 9.06
N LYS A 354 28.21 -1.16 10.00
CA LYS A 354 27.97 0.11 10.74
C LYS A 354 27.84 1.31 9.81
N THR A 355 28.71 1.40 8.81
CA THR A 355 28.68 2.48 7.82
C THR A 355 27.36 2.47 7.04
N GLU A 356 26.93 1.31 6.54
CA GLU A 356 25.68 1.22 5.79
C GLU A 356 24.46 1.50 6.69
N ILE A 357 24.42 0.95 7.92
CA ILE A 357 23.36 1.23 8.92
C ILE A 357 23.24 2.74 9.16
N SER A 358 24.36 3.43 9.37
CA SER A 358 24.38 4.86 9.70
C SER A 358 23.96 5.75 8.55
N SER A 359 24.27 5.35 7.31
CA SER A 359 23.96 6.10 6.08
C SER A 359 22.60 5.77 5.49
N PHE A 360 21.90 4.77 5.98
CA PHE A 360 20.66 4.29 5.39
C PHE A 360 19.50 5.28 5.59
N VAL A 361 18.85 5.69 4.51
CA VAL A 361 17.79 6.70 4.51
C VAL A 361 16.41 6.04 4.51
N TYR A 362 15.55 6.54 5.38
CA TYR A 362 14.11 6.20 5.44
C TYR A 362 13.24 7.37 5.00
N SER A 363 12.10 7.05 4.42
CA SER A 363 11.03 8.02 4.16
C SER A 363 10.40 8.50 5.48
N ASN A 364 10.03 9.78 5.52
CA ASN A 364 9.30 10.40 6.63
C ASN A 364 7.78 10.37 6.44
N ALA A 365 7.25 9.48 5.60
CA ALA A 365 5.83 9.45 5.26
C ALA A 365 4.92 9.54 6.50
N ALA A 366 3.83 10.27 6.34
CA ALA A 366 2.83 10.50 7.37
C ALA A 366 1.43 10.30 6.79
N LYS A 367 0.50 9.88 7.62
CA LYS A 367 -0.93 9.81 7.29
C LYS A 367 -1.77 10.45 8.37
N LEU A 368 -2.91 10.97 7.96
CA LEU A 368 -3.94 11.53 8.83
C LEU A 368 -5.31 11.07 8.34
N ALA A 369 -6.21 10.76 9.26
CA ALA A 369 -7.55 10.30 8.95
C ALA A 369 -8.60 11.05 9.77
N PHE A 370 -9.83 11.12 9.21
CA PHE A 370 -11.01 11.68 9.85
C PHE A 370 -12.17 10.69 9.76
N GLN A 371 -13.07 10.74 10.73
CA GLN A 371 -14.41 10.18 10.59
C GLN A 371 -15.33 11.22 9.95
N SER A 372 -16.22 10.76 9.06
CA SER A 372 -17.18 11.60 8.39
C SER A 372 -18.40 10.81 7.91
N ARG A 373 -19.53 11.48 7.68
CA ARG A 373 -20.52 11.01 6.72
C ARG A 373 -19.81 10.72 5.40
N ARG A 374 -20.29 9.74 4.65
CA ARG A 374 -19.67 9.37 3.35
C ARG A 374 -20.12 10.34 2.25
N PHE A 375 -19.87 11.66 2.44
CA PHE A 375 -20.26 12.71 1.49
C PHE A 375 -19.64 12.48 0.09
N TRP A 376 -18.44 11.90 0.03
CA TRP A 376 -17.79 11.57 -1.24
C TRP A 376 -18.57 10.55 -2.07
N GLU A 377 -19.32 9.63 -1.44
CA GLU A 377 -20.22 8.70 -2.13
C GLU A 377 -21.56 9.33 -2.43
N GLN A 378 -22.15 9.97 -1.42
CA GLN A 378 -23.52 10.46 -1.46
C GLN A 378 -23.67 11.69 -2.37
N ASP A 379 -22.68 12.59 -2.34
CA ASP A 379 -22.76 13.87 -3.04
C ASP A 379 -21.90 13.90 -4.32
N HIS A 380 -20.82 13.08 -4.38
CA HIS A 380 -19.86 13.10 -5.49
C HIS A 380 -19.72 11.77 -6.25
N SER A 381 -20.42 10.72 -5.85
CA SER A 381 -20.35 9.38 -6.47
C SER A 381 -18.92 8.83 -6.54
N ILE A 382 -18.08 9.12 -5.54
CA ILE A 382 -16.72 8.61 -5.44
C ILE A 382 -16.71 7.36 -4.54
N PHE A 383 -16.60 6.17 -5.12
CA PHE A 383 -16.61 4.89 -4.40
C PHE A 383 -15.18 4.33 -4.30
N GLY A 384 -14.48 4.67 -3.22
CA GLY A 384 -13.06 4.37 -3.07
C GLY A 384 -12.16 5.21 -3.99
N GLY A 385 -10.86 4.94 -4.00
CA GLY A 385 -9.90 5.64 -4.84
C GLY A 385 -9.19 6.81 -4.16
N ILE A 386 -8.47 7.59 -4.94
CA ILE A 386 -7.55 8.61 -4.45
C ILE A 386 -7.75 9.91 -5.21
N SER A 387 -8.01 11.00 -4.49
CA SER A 387 -7.85 12.36 -5.00
C SER A 387 -6.43 12.85 -4.74
N TRP A 388 -5.90 13.61 -5.71
CA TRP A 388 -4.54 14.10 -5.70
C TRP A 388 -4.47 15.60 -5.68
N THR A 389 -3.49 16.13 -4.93
CA THR A 389 -3.18 17.56 -4.91
C THR A 389 -1.68 17.79 -4.81
N ASN A 390 -1.18 18.90 -5.33
CA ASN A 390 0.20 19.32 -5.12
C ASN A 390 0.41 20.15 -3.83
N GLN A 391 -0.64 20.30 -3.02
CA GLN A 391 -0.52 20.80 -1.66
C GLN A 391 0.18 19.78 -0.75
N ASP A 392 0.55 20.19 0.47
CA ASP A 392 1.32 19.35 1.42
C ASP A 392 0.62 18.04 1.79
N ILE A 393 -0.72 18.00 1.84
CA ILE A 393 -1.47 16.76 2.12
C ILE A 393 -1.31 15.70 1.05
N THR A 394 -0.90 16.05 -0.14
CA THR A 394 -0.66 15.26 -1.36
C THR A 394 -1.82 14.39 -1.82
N GLN A 395 -2.53 13.72 -0.94
CA GLN A 395 -3.60 12.77 -1.29
C GLN A 395 -4.72 12.79 -0.26
N ILE A 396 -5.94 12.60 -0.75
CA ILE A 396 -7.11 12.18 0.02
C ILE A 396 -7.51 10.79 -0.48
N TRP A 397 -7.67 9.82 0.44
CA TRP A 397 -8.11 8.46 0.09
C TRP A 397 -9.52 8.21 0.61
N TYR A 398 -10.37 7.73 -0.26
CA TYR A 398 -11.73 7.33 0.08
C TYR A 398 -11.74 5.83 0.42
N PRO A 399 -12.37 5.43 1.53
CA PRO A 399 -12.36 4.04 1.95
C PRO A 399 -13.08 3.15 0.93
N SER A 400 -12.51 1.96 0.69
CA SER A 400 -13.10 0.94 -0.18
C SER A 400 -13.95 -0.06 0.60
N ASN A 401 -13.84 -0.11 1.93
CA ASN A 401 -14.69 -0.93 2.79
C ASN A 401 -16.01 -0.25 3.10
N ALA A 402 -17.01 -1.03 3.50
CA ALA A 402 -18.31 -0.55 3.98
C ALA A 402 -19.01 0.43 3.01
N LEU A 403 -18.95 0.19 1.71
CA LEU A 403 -19.60 1.01 0.68
C LEU A 403 -21.11 1.12 0.97
N GLY A 404 -21.66 2.34 0.83
CA GLY A 404 -23.07 2.62 1.07
C GLY A 404 -23.48 2.72 2.54
N HIS A 405 -22.56 2.61 3.50
CA HIS A 405 -22.82 2.92 4.90
C HIS A 405 -22.95 4.44 5.13
N ASN A 406 -23.48 4.84 6.29
CA ASN A 406 -23.64 6.27 6.59
C ASN A 406 -22.29 6.94 6.83
N ASP A 407 -21.42 6.32 7.61
CA ASP A 407 -20.12 6.86 8.03
C ASP A 407 -18.94 6.05 7.47
N GLY A 408 -17.80 6.70 7.42
CA GLY A 408 -16.54 6.09 7.00
C GLY A 408 -15.32 6.85 7.53
N ILE A 409 -14.16 6.23 7.37
CA ILE A 409 -12.88 6.87 7.69
C ILE A 409 -12.19 7.29 6.40
N ILE A 410 -12.14 8.61 6.17
CA ILE A 410 -11.40 9.20 5.05
C ILE A 410 -9.95 9.45 5.47
N ILE A 411 -8.99 9.05 4.64
CA ILE A 411 -7.60 9.49 4.83
C ILE A 411 -7.49 10.89 4.26
N GLY A 412 -7.40 11.88 5.15
CA GLY A 412 -7.36 13.30 4.80
C GLY A 412 -5.99 13.81 4.37
N ALA A 413 -4.93 13.03 4.63
CA ALA A 413 -3.59 13.28 4.14
C ALA A 413 -2.80 11.97 4.05
N TYR A 414 -2.10 11.75 2.94
CA TYR A 414 -1.03 10.78 2.84
C TYR A 414 0.17 11.43 2.16
N ILE A 415 1.17 11.74 2.94
CA ILE A 415 2.31 12.57 2.56
C ILE A 415 3.54 11.68 2.49
N TRP A 416 4.22 11.65 1.34
CA TRP A 416 5.39 10.81 1.09
C TRP A 416 6.56 11.51 0.37
N GLY A 417 6.40 12.76 -0.01
CA GLY A 417 7.50 13.61 -0.50
C GLY A 417 8.39 14.07 0.66
N ASN A 418 9.72 14.03 0.51
CA ASN A 418 10.66 14.26 1.62
C ASN A 418 10.47 15.59 2.35
N THR A 419 10.31 16.70 1.64
CA THR A 419 10.15 18.03 2.25
C THR A 419 8.79 18.16 2.93
N ALA A 420 7.70 17.89 2.21
CA ALA A 420 6.35 18.01 2.73
C ALA A 420 6.14 17.09 3.94
N SER A 421 6.58 15.82 3.87
CA SER A 421 6.43 14.89 4.99
C SER A 421 7.29 15.26 6.21
N THR A 422 8.46 15.85 6.01
CA THR A 422 9.29 16.36 7.11
C THR A 422 8.63 17.56 7.78
N ASN A 423 8.17 18.53 7.00
CA ASN A 423 7.46 19.71 7.51
C ASN A 423 6.20 19.31 8.29
N PHE A 424 5.42 18.40 7.73
CA PHE A 424 4.22 17.88 8.38
C PHE A 424 4.56 17.13 9.68
N SER A 425 5.61 16.31 9.69
CA SER A 425 6.04 15.55 10.87
C SER A 425 6.56 16.45 12.01
N ASN A 426 7.08 17.63 11.68
CA ASN A 426 7.55 18.63 12.67
C ASN A 426 6.40 19.39 13.35
N GLN A 427 5.19 19.33 12.80
CA GLN A 427 4.00 19.93 13.40
C GLN A 427 3.47 19.08 14.55
N SER A 428 2.80 19.73 15.51
CA SER A 428 1.99 19.02 16.50
C SER A 428 0.80 18.29 15.82
N PRO A 429 0.24 17.25 16.44
CA PRO A 429 -0.91 16.56 15.88
C PRO A 429 -2.08 17.49 15.53
N GLN A 430 -2.36 18.49 16.37
CA GLN A 430 -3.43 19.45 16.12
C GLN A 430 -3.13 20.37 14.93
N GLN A 431 -1.88 20.79 14.76
CA GLN A 431 -1.49 21.58 13.58
C GLN A 431 -1.63 20.77 12.29
N ARG A 432 -1.28 19.48 12.31
CA ARG A 432 -1.48 18.55 11.18
C ARG A 432 -2.97 18.43 10.82
N ILE A 433 -3.83 18.28 11.83
CA ILE A 433 -5.28 18.21 11.66
C ILE A 433 -5.78 19.50 11.01
N ASN A 434 -5.39 20.66 11.53
CA ASN A 434 -5.81 21.96 10.99
C ASN A 434 -5.33 22.15 9.54
N SER A 435 -4.09 21.79 9.24
CA SER A 435 -3.55 21.85 7.87
C SER A 435 -4.34 20.95 6.91
N ALA A 436 -4.69 19.74 7.34
CA ALA A 436 -5.45 18.81 6.51
C ALA A 436 -6.90 19.29 6.29
N LEU A 437 -7.52 19.91 7.28
CA LEU A 437 -8.84 20.52 7.15
C LEU A 437 -8.84 21.65 6.10
N LEU A 438 -7.90 22.59 6.21
CA LEU A 438 -7.79 23.73 5.29
C LEU A 438 -7.51 23.27 3.85
N GLN A 439 -6.57 22.37 3.67
CA GLN A 439 -6.18 21.90 2.35
C GLN A 439 -7.20 20.94 1.73
N GLY A 440 -7.88 20.12 2.54
CA GLY A 440 -8.96 19.25 2.09
C GLY A 440 -10.17 20.03 1.58
N ASN A 441 -10.43 21.20 2.18
CA ASN A 441 -11.52 22.11 1.75
C ASN A 441 -11.29 22.69 0.34
N ASN A 442 -10.04 22.70 -0.15
CA ASN A 442 -9.75 23.09 -1.53
C ASN A 442 -10.14 22.02 -2.55
N LEU A 443 -10.32 20.76 -2.11
CA LEU A 443 -10.80 19.67 -2.97
C LEU A 443 -12.31 19.48 -2.86
N HIS A 444 -12.87 19.61 -1.64
CA HIS A 444 -14.29 19.48 -1.35
C HIS A 444 -14.71 20.66 -0.47
N SER A 445 -15.54 21.54 -0.96
CA SER A 445 -15.93 22.78 -0.25
C SER A 445 -16.63 22.51 1.09
N GLU A 446 -17.29 21.36 1.24
CA GLU A 446 -17.96 20.91 2.45
C GLU A 446 -17.03 20.19 3.44
N TYR A 447 -15.77 19.93 3.07
CA TYR A 447 -14.86 19.08 3.82
C TYR A 447 -14.76 19.43 5.31
N GLN A 448 -14.56 20.71 5.63
CA GLN A 448 -14.44 21.15 7.02
C GLN A 448 -15.69 20.96 7.86
N SER A 449 -16.87 20.99 7.25
CA SER A 449 -18.13 20.79 7.97
C SER A 449 -18.48 19.31 8.14
N GLU A 450 -17.97 18.46 7.28
CA GLU A 450 -18.29 17.02 7.25
C GLU A 450 -17.34 16.18 8.11
N VAL A 451 -16.03 16.49 8.10
CA VAL A 451 -15.04 15.65 8.76
C VAL A 451 -14.84 16.04 10.23
N SER A 452 -14.61 15.03 11.07
CA SER A 452 -14.40 15.19 12.50
C SER A 452 -13.42 14.15 13.05
N LYS A 453 -13.11 14.21 14.34
CA LYS A 453 -12.35 13.20 15.09
C LYS A 453 -11.00 12.85 14.45
N GLY A 454 -10.26 13.88 14.00
CA GLY A 454 -8.98 13.71 13.31
C GLY A 454 -7.93 12.99 14.16
N ILE A 455 -7.15 12.10 13.53
CA ILE A 455 -5.98 11.45 14.13
C ILE A 455 -4.85 11.34 13.10
N SER A 456 -3.61 11.61 13.53
CA SER A 456 -2.44 11.60 12.64
C SER A 456 -1.34 10.66 13.13
N VAL A 457 -0.56 10.12 12.18
CA VAL A 457 0.63 9.32 12.46
C VAL A 457 1.76 9.81 11.56
N ALA A 458 2.80 10.36 12.17
CA ALA A 458 4.06 10.68 11.53
C ALA A 458 5.09 9.60 11.89
N TRP A 459 5.38 8.70 10.96
CA TRP A 459 6.22 7.51 11.23
C TRP A 459 7.62 7.86 11.72
N ARG A 460 8.16 9.01 11.31
CA ARG A 460 9.44 9.54 11.82
C ARG A 460 9.45 9.74 13.34
N ASN A 461 8.29 10.03 13.93
CA ASN A 461 8.13 10.34 15.34
C ASN A 461 7.66 9.13 16.17
N ILE A 462 7.38 7.98 15.54
CA ILE A 462 6.95 6.78 16.26
C ILE A 462 8.17 6.09 16.90
N PRO A 463 8.19 5.94 18.25
CA PRO A 463 9.26 5.22 18.93
C PRO A 463 9.50 3.83 18.33
N PHE A 464 10.76 3.42 18.28
CA PHE A 464 11.24 2.13 17.73
C PHE A 464 10.99 1.92 16.23
N GLN A 465 10.50 2.96 15.50
CA GLN A 465 10.36 2.96 14.05
C GLN A 465 11.22 4.05 13.41
N LEU A 466 11.05 5.30 13.86
CA LEU A 466 11.78 6.49 13.44
C LEU A 466 11.91 6.64 11.91
N GLY A 467 10.89 6.18 11.18
CA GLY A 467 10.81 6.19 9.73
C GLY A 467 9.69 5.30 9.20
N ALA A 468 9.23 5.60 7.99
CA ALA A 468 8.10 4.88 7.37
C ALA A 468 8.55 3.64 6.58
N TYR A 469 9.49 3.79 5.67
CA TYR A 469 10.05 2.71 4.84
C TYR A 469 11.40 3.09 4.26
N GLY A 470 12.21 2.08 3.88
CA GLY A 470 13.55 2.27 3.34
C GLY A 470 13.56 2.96 1.96
N LEU A 471 14.50 3.86 1.74
CA LEU A 471 14.75 4.53 0.46
C LEU A 471 16.10 4.11 -0.16
N SER A 472 17.14 3.94 0.66
CA SER A 472 18.46 3.53 0.21
C SER A 472 18.46 2.09 -0.33
N THR A 473 19.42 1.78 -1.20
CA THR A 473 19.71 0.39 -1.59
C THR A 473 20.72 -0.17 -0.61
N ALA A 474 20.41 -1.32 -0.03
CA ALA A 474 21.32 -2.08 0.81
C ALA A 474 22.19 -3.01 -0.05
N ASN A 475 23.45 -3.13 0.30
CA ASN A 475 24.40 -4.06 -0.31
C ASN A 475 25.08 -4.92 0.77
N THR A 476 25.73 -4.30 1.74
CA THR A 476 26.42 -4.97 2.85
C THR A 476 25.44 -5.68 3.76
N LEU A 477 24.31 -5.03 4.11
CA LEU A 477 23.28 -5.59 4.99
C LEU A 477 22.55 -6.82 4.38
N LEU A 478 22.73 -7.10 3.09
CA LEU A 478 22.24 -8.33 2.45
C LEU A 478 23.14 -9.54 2.73
N THR A 479 24.34 -9.32 3.24
CA THR A 479 25.28 -10.37 3.62
C THR A 479 25.29 -10.55 5.14
N PRO A 480 25.45 -11.77 5.66
CA PRO A 480 25.59 -11.99 7.09
C PRO A 480 26.82 -11.28 7.67
N ASP A 481 26.67 -10.73 8.86
CA ASP A 481 27.78 -10.27 9.69
C ASP A 481 28.07 -11.34 10.76
N ASP A 482 28.88 -12.33 10.42
CA ASP A 482 29.04 -13.60 11.15
C ASP A 482 27.70 -14.32 11.34
N ASN A 483 27.25 -14.55 12.56
CA ASN A 483 25.98 -15.21 12.88
C ASN A 483 24.82 -14.23 13.03
N ILE A 484 25.00 -12.96 12.65
CA ILE A 484 23.94 -11.96 12.60
C ILE A 484 23.50 -11.75 11.15
N ILE A 485 22.23 -11.92 10.90
CA ILE A 485 21.61 -11.72 9.60
C ILE A 485 20.56 -10.61 9.71
N PHE A 486 20.46 -9.75 8.72
CA PHE A 486 19.50 -8.66 8.71
C PHE A 486 18.31 -9.00 7.85
N ALA A 487 17.10 -8.58 8.28
CA ALA A 487 15.87 -8.70 7.50
C ALA A 487 14.95 -7.48 7.73
N GLY A 488 14.07 -7.23 6.79
CA GLY A 488 13.13 -6.11 6.79
C GLY A 488 12.82 -5.65 5.38
N GLU A 489 11.74 -4.90 5.17
CA GLU A 489 11.34 -4.42 3.84
C GLU A 489 12.43 -3.57 3.17
N HIS A 490 13.23 -2.89 3.98
CA HIS A 490 14.33 -2.04 3.53
C HIS A 490 15.47 -2.80 2.86
N LEU A 491 15.56 -4.11 3.08
CA LEU A 491 16.54 -5.01 2.45
C LEU A 491 15.98 -5.74 1.22
N SER A 492 14.84 -5.32 0.72
CA SER A 492 14.20 -5.88 -0.47
C SER A 492 14.15 -4.86 -1.60
N ILE A 493 13.97 -5.35 -2.83
CA ILE A 493 13.60 -4.51 -3.98
C ILE A 493 12.17 -3.95 -3.84
N LEU A 494 11.32 -4.58 -3.02
CA LEU A 494 9.95 -4.18 -2.72
C LEU A 494 9.90 -3.37 -1.42
N LYS A 495 10.63 -2.25 -1.38
CA LYS A 495 10.65 -1.36 -0.21
C LYS A 495 9.26 -0.75 0.04
N GLY A 496 8.90 -0.60 1.31
CA GLY A 496 7.59 -0.07 1.72
C GLY A 496 6.44 -1.08 1.62
N TRP A 497 6.71 -2.32 1.22
CA TRP A 497 5.71 -3.38 1.08
C TRP A 497 5.96 -4.54 2.06
N GLN A 498 4.86 -5.14 2.52
CA GLN A 498 4.92 -6.32 3.39
C GLN A 498 5.57 -7.52 2.69
N GLU A 499 5.32 -7.67 1.39
CA GLU A 499 5.96 -8.69 0.55
C GLU A 499 7.48 -8.59 0.61
N GLY A 500 8.03 -7.38 0.52
CA GLY A 500 9.47 -7.16 0.64
C GLY A 500 10.04 -7.61 1.99
N ALA A 501 9.28 -7.42 3.07
CA ALA A 501 9.67 -7.91 4.39
C ALA A 501 9.67 -9.43 4.47
N ILE A 502 8.70 -10.10 3.86
CA ILE A 502 8.62 -11.57 3.77
C ILE A 502 9.80 -12.12 2.96
N LEU A 503 10.07 -11.56 1.79
CA LEU A 503 11.18 -11.97 0.93
C LEU A 503 12.53 -11.82 1.64
N SER A 504 12.73 -10.73 2.38
CA SER A 504 13.96 -10.54 3.16
C SER A 504 14.10 -11.54 4.30
N ALA A 505 12.97 -11.93 4.94
CA ALA A 505 12.96 -12.99 5.94
C ALA A 505 13.37 -14.34 5.34
N TYR A 506 12.88 -14.68 4.15
CA TYR A 506 13.28 -15.89 3.45
C TYR A 506 14.77 -15.90 3.14
N ASN A 507 15.32 -14.77 2.69
CA ASN A 507 16.76 -14.65 2.48
C ASN A 507 17.54 -14.91 3.78
N ALA A 508 17.12 -14.31 4.90
CA ALA A 508 17.78 -14.49 6.19
C ALA A 508 17.74 -15.94 6.67
N ILE A 509 16.61 -16.63 6.52
CA ILE A 509 16.47 -18.04 6.86
C ILE A 509 17.40 -18.91 6.02
N ASN A 510 17.44 -18.65 4.70
CA ASN A 510 18.33 -19.39 3.79
C ASN A 510 19.79 -19.20 4.16
N GLU A 511 20.22 -17.99 4.51
CA GLU A 511 21.62 -17.74 4.93
C GLU A 511 21.98 -18.47 6.24
N ILE A 512 21.07 -18.52 7.22
CA ILE A 512 21.28 -19.31 8.45
C ILE A 512 21.38 -20.80 8.11
N THR A 513 20.41 -21.31 7.35
CA THR A 513 20.34 -22.75 7.08
C THR A 513 21.53 -23.24 6.23
N LYS A 514 22.01 -22.45 5.27
CA LYS A 514 23.27 -22.72 4.57
C LYS A 514 24.45 -22.85 5.53
N LYS A 515 24.57 -21.93 6.50
CA LYS A 515 25.65 -21.97 7.50
C LYS A 515 25.59 -23.20 8.43
N VAL A 516 24.38 -23.67 8.75
CA VAL A 516 24.19 -24.87 9.57
C VAL A 516 24.65 -26.14 8.82
N HIS A 517 24.55 -26.14 7.49
CA HIS A 517 24.87 -27.28 6.64
C HIS A 517 26.23 -27.16 5.91
N ALA A 518 26.97 -26.06 6.09
CA ALA A 518 28.32 -25.88 5.56
C ALA A 518 29.37 -26.53 6.48
#